data_c8a71126f92eb62c61b17b8ab5baa3d8
#
_entry.id   c8a71126f92eb62c61b17b8ab5baa3d8
#
_cell.length_a   1.000
_cell.length_b   1.000
_cell.length_c   1.000
_cell.angle_alpha   90.00
_cell.angle_beta   90.00
_cell.angle_gamma   90.00
#
_symmetry.space_group_name_H-M   'P 1'
#
loop_
_entity.id
_entity.type
_entity.pdbx_description
1 polymer ?
#
loop_
_entity_poly.entity_id
_entity_poly.type
_entity_poly.pdbx_seq_one_letter_code
_entity_poly.pdbx_strand_id
1 'polypeptide(L)'
;LGKGKVEAAEVTATYRPAVRESSLDEIFPAFMTEALREALPAMGRKLKGFDRADAVLTAVESRSSSPIRILRDKTGMSLCKQGIYPAGEGAGYAGGIVSAAVDGIFVAEKIAEKYGWMK
;
A
#
# COMPACT_ATOMS: atom_id res chain seq x y z
N LEU A 1 -3.15 21.61 -10.27
CA LEU A 1 -3.76 21.95 -8.98
C LEU A 1 -3.91 23.47 -8.85
N GLY A 2 -4.45 24.10 -9.91
CA GLY A 2 -4.82 25.49 -9.88
C GLY A 2 -6.12 25.66 -9.10
N LYS A 3 -6.29 26.83 -8.45
CA LYS A 3 -7.53 27.23 -7.76
C LYS A 3 -8.72 27.50 -8.72
N GLY A 4 -8.75 26.92 -9.90
CA GLY A 4 -9.84 26.98 -10.82
C GLY A 4 -10.74 25.76 -10.62
N LYS A 5 -12.03 25.93 -10.42
CA LYS A 5 -13.00 24.92 -10.76
C LYS A 5 -12.77 24.60 -12.24
N VAL A 6 -12.05 23.54 -12.51
CA VAL A 6 -12.13 22.90 -13.81
C VAL A 6 -13.57 22.36 -13.81
N GLU A 7 -14.43 22.83 -14.70
CA GLU A 7 -15.65 22.08 -15.01
C GLU A 7 -15.16 20.68 -15.39
N ALA A 8 -15.45 19.75 -14.52
CA ALA A 8 -15.07 18.37 -14.72
C ALA A 8 -15.74 17.93 -16.01
N ALA A 9 -14.96 17.82 -17.09
CA ALA A 9 -15.36 16.92 -18.14
C ALA A 9 -15.74 15.62 -17.43
N GLU A 10 -16.84 14.98 -17.82
CA GLU A 10 -17.36 13.77 -17.18
C GLU A 10 -16.31 12.65 -17.22
N VAL A 11 -15.28 12.77 -16.39
CA VAL A 11 -14.26 11.75 -16.23
C VAL A 11 -14.72 10.84 -15.11
N THR A 12 -15.22 9.68 -15.51
CA THR A 12 -15.65 8.67 -14.56
C THR A 12 -14.41 7.96 -14.01
N ALA A 13 -14.19 8.07 -12.70
CA ALA A 13 -13.16 7.29 -12.02
C ALA A 13 -13.47 5.78 -12.14
N THR A 14 -12.48 4.99 -12.54
CA THR A 14 -12.61 3.53 -12.67
C THR A 14 -12.39 2.78 -11.35
N TYR A 15 -12.02 3.49 -10.31
CA TYR A 15 -11.74 2.93 -8.99
C TYR A 15 -13.01 2.36 -8.34
N ARG A 16 -12.87 1.21 -7.66
CA ARG A 16 -13.93 0.58 -6.86
C ARG A 16 -13.43 0.30 -5.44
N PRO A 17 -14.23 0.54 -4.40
CA PRO A 17 -15.60 1.08 -4.38
C PRO A 17 -15.67 2.53 -4.90
N ALA A 18 -16.88 3.09 -4.96
CA ALA A 18 -17.14 4.45 -5.45
C ALA A 18 -16.21 5.49 -4.78
N VAL A 19 -15.87 6.52 -5.52
CA VAL A 19 -15.06 7.66 -5.08
C VAL A 19 -15.93 8.88 -4.81
N ARG A 20 -15.43 9.77 -3.97
CA ARG A 20 -15.99 11.10 -3.73
C ARG A 20 -15.00 12.14 -4.23
N GLU A 21 -15.48 13.13 -4.96
CA GLU A 21 -14.68 14.29 -5.29
C GLU A 21 -14.31 15.08 -4.04
N SER A 22 -13.05 15.40 -3.89
CA SER A 22 -12.51 16.17 -2.77
C SER A 22 -11.24 16.90 -3.18
N SER A 23 -10.89 17.94 -2.42
CA SER A 23 -9.60 18.58 -2.58
C SER A 23 -8.49 17.77 -1.92
N LEU A 24 -7.40 17.49 -2.65
CA LEU A 24 -6.24 16.83 -2.08
C LEU A 24 -5.56 17.69 -1.00
N ASP A 25 -5.76 19.00 -1.01
CA ASP A 25 -5.25 19.92 0.03
C ASP A 25 -5.94 19.69 1.39
N GLU A 26 -7.14 19.09 1.39
CA GLU A 26 -7.87 18.74 2.63
C GLU A 26 -7.45 17.36 3.18
N ILE A 27 -6.83 16.54 2.32
CA ILE A 27 -6.49 15.14 2.63
C ILE A 27 -5.03 15.01 3.02
N PHE A 28 -4.14 15.68 2.29
CA PHE A 28 -2.70 15.56 2.47
C PHE A 28 -2.10 16.73 3.27
N PRO A 29 -1.02 16.51 4.01
CA PRO A 29 -0.20 17.58 4.54
C PRO A 29 0.29 18.53 3.44
N ALA A 30 0.43 19.82 3.75
CA ALA A 30 0.77 20.85 2.77
C ALA A 30 2.05 20.53 1.96
N PHE A 31 3.09 20.00 2.62
CA PHE A 31 4.34 19.62 1.93
C PHE A 31 4.13 18.57 0.83
N MET A 32 3.16 17.66 1.00
CA MET A 32 2.86 16.63 0.00
C MET A 32 2.13 17.24 -1.20
N THR A 33 1.17 18.11 -0.97
CA THR A 33 0.45 18.78 -2.07
C THR A 33 1.35 19.75 -2.83
N GLU A 34 2.29 20.42 -2.17
CA GLU A 34 3.33 21.23 -2.81
C GLU A 34 4.23 20.38 -3.69
N ALA A 35 4.76 19.29 -3.16
CA ALA A 35 5.58 18.34 -3.93
C ALA A 35 4.83 17.78 -5.14
N LEU A 36 3.55 17.43 -5.01
CA LEU A 36 2.72 16.97 -6.13
C LEU A 36 2.52 18.06 -7.20
N ARG A 37 2.33 19.33 -6.80
CA ARG A 37 2.21 20.45 -7.74
C ARG A 37 3.45 20.64 -8.59
N GLU A 38 4.62 20.39 -8.04
CA GLU A 38 5.89 20.45 -8.78
C GLU A 38 6.15 19.20 -9.60
N ALA A 39 5.87 18.02 -9.02
CA ALA A 39 6.17 16.74 -9.64
C ALA A 39 5.31 16.44 -10.86
N LEU A 40 4.00 16.72 -10.83
CA LEU A 40 3.09 16.39 -11.92
C LEU A 40 3.48 17.06 -13.24
N PRO A 41 3.75 18.39 -13.31
CA PRO A 41 4.23 19.01 -14.54
C PRO A 41 5.63 18.52 -14.94
N ALA A 42 6.49 18.19 -13.98
CA ALA A 42 7.80 17.63 -14.29
C ALA A 42 7.69 16.23 -14.92
N MET A 43 6.76 15.43 -14.47
CA MET A 43 6.43 14.12 -15.08
C MET A 43 5.78 14.30 -16.46
N GLY A 44 4.88 15.26 -16.62
CA GLY A 44 4.27 15.58 -17.93
C GLY A 44 5.27 15.91 -19.01
N ARG A 45 6.38 16.59 -18.65
CA ARG A 45 7.50 16.83 -19.58
C ARG A 45 8.25 15.57 -20.01
N LYS A 46 8.26 14.53 -19.18
CA LYS A 46 8.92 13.25 -19.46
C LYS A 46 7.98 12.23 -20.10
N LEU A 47 6.74 12.25 -19.69
CA LEU A 47 5.71 11.27 -20.11
C LEU A 47 4.54 12.03 -20.71
N LYS A 48 4.47 12.07 -22.03
CA LYS A 48 3.43 12.80 -22.77
C LYS A 48 2.04 12.35 -22.31
N GLY A 49 1.23 13.30 -21.84
CA GLY A 49 -0.13 13.06 -21.40
C GLY A 49 -0.27 12.68 -19.92
N PHE A 50 0.82 12.66 -19.16
CA PHE A 50 0.76 12.35 -17.72
C PHE A 50 0.05 13.44 -16.91
N ASP A 51 0.23 14.71 -17.31
CA ASP A 51 -0.32 15.91 -16.66
C ASP A 51 -1.54 16.47 -17.39
N ARG A 52 -2.32 15.63 -18.06
CA ARG A 52 -3.53 16.07 -18.77
C ARG A 52 -4.52 16.70 -17.80
N ALA A 53 -5.27 17.70 -18.29
CA ALA A 53 -6.30 18.39 -17.48
C ALA A 53 -7.43 17.47 -17.04
N ASP A 54 -7.70 16.38 -17.77
CA ASP A 54 -8.68 15.36 -17.48
C ASP A 54 -8.13 14.15 -16.70
N ALA A 55 -6.87 14.23 -16.23
CA ALA A 55 -6.29 13.18 -15.41
C ALA A 55 -6.89 13.18 -14.00
N VAL A 56 -7.30 12.00 -13.53
CA VAL A 56 -7.88 11.80 -12.20
C VAL A 56 -6.80 11.38 -11.23
N LEU A 57 -6.66 12.11 -10.13
CA LEU A 57 -5.84 11.74 -9.00
C LEU A 57 -6.71 11.01 -7.97
N THR A 58 -6.45 9.72 -7.78
CA THR A 58 -7.17 8.92 -6.79
C THR A 58 -6.34 8.80 -5.52
N ALA A 59 -6.93 9.12 -4.39
CA ALA A 59 -6.32 9.06 -3.06
C ALA A 59 -7.40 8.72 -2.01
N VAL A 60 -7.04 8.16 -0.88
CA VAL A 60 -5.69 7.90 -0.34
C VAL A 60 -5.42 6.42 -0.44
N GLU A 61 -4.22 6.00 -0.88
CA GLU A 61 -3.73 4.65 -0.64
C GLU A 61 -3.28 4.59 0.82
N SER A 62 -4.18 4.16 1.69
CA SER A 62 -3.97 4.12 3.14
C SER A 62 -3.50 2.77 3.64
N ARG A 63 -3.50 1.74 2.78
CA ARG A 63 -2.99 0.43 3.12
C ARG A 63 -1.47 0.40 2.96
N SER A 64 -0.78 0.23 4.07
CA SER A 64 0.68 0.13 4.12
C SER A 64 1.07 -1.09 4.95
N SER A 65 2.37 -1.38 4.99
CA SER A 65 2.93 -2.43 5.84
C SER A 65 2.55 -2.21 7.30
N SER A 66 2.42 -3.30 8.05
CA SER A 66 2.08 -3.24 9.47
C SER A 66 3.08 -2.36 10.24
N PRO A 67 2.63 -1.37 11.02
CA PRO A 67 3.52 -0.53 11.84
C PRO A 67 4.08 -1.27 13.05
N ILE A 68 3.58 -2.47 13.33
CA ILE A 68 4.00 -3.32 14.44
C ILE A 68 4.51 -4.66 13.93
N ARG A 69 5.37 -5.29 14.70
CA ARG A 69 5.84 -6.66 14.45
C ARG A 69 5.47 -7.56 15.61
N ILE A 70 4.77 -8.65 15.29
CA ILE A 70 4.47 -9.70 16.28
C ILE A 70 5.69 -10.61 16.37
N LEU A 71 6.44 -10.52 17.47
CA LEU A 71 7.69 -11.24 17.62
C LEU A 71 7.51 -12.75 17.58
N ARG A 72 8.40 -13.43 16.85
CA ARG A 72 8.48 -14.89 16.73
C ARG A 72 9.92 -15.37 16.87
N ASP A 73 10.08 -16.61 17.30
CA ASP A 73 11.37 -17.27 17.40
C ASP A 73 11.84 -17.85 16.05
N LYS A 74 12.96 -18.58 16.08
CA LYS A 74 13.54 -19.22 14.89
C LYS A 74 12.66 -20.32 14.29
N THR A 75 11.69 -20.82 15.04
CA THR A 75 10.72 -21.82 14.58
C THR A 75 9.49 -21.18 13.96
N GLY A 76 9.44 -19.85 13.88
CA GLY A 76 8.29 -19.09 13.39
C GLY A 76 7.18 -18.93 14.42
N MET A 77 7.29 -19.48 15.61
CA MET A 77 6.25 -19.40 16.65
C MET A 77 6.34 -18.09 17.44
N SER A 78 5.20 -17.52 17.78
CA SER A 78 5.11 -16.29 18.56
C SER A 78 5.76 -16.45 19.93
N LEU A 79 6.54 -15.43 20.34
CA LEU A 79 7.12 -15.37 21.68
C LEU A 79 6.06 -15.14 22.77
N CYS A 80 4.91 -14.56 22.41
CA CYS A 80 3.86 -14.21 23.38
C CYS A 80 2.85 -15.32 23.58
N LYS A 81 2.65 -16.20 22.61
CA LYS A 81 1.60 -17.24 22.67
C LYS A 81 2.00 -18.47 21.88
N GLN A 82 1.97 -19.63 22.56
CA GLN A 82 2.21 -20.92 21.91
C GLN A 82 1.10 -21.25 20.89
N GLY A 83 1.51 -21.91 19.79
CA GLY A 83 0.61 -22.34 18.73
C GLY A 83 0.19 -21.24 17.75
N ILE A 84 0.67 -20.01 17.93
CA ILE A 84 0.47 -18.90 17.00
C ILE A 84 1.75 -18.69 16.19
N TYR A 85 1.61 -18.59 14.86
CA TYR A 85 2.69 -18.43 13.91
C TYR A 85 2.49 -17.15 13.10
N PRO A 86 3.01 -16.00 13.58
CA PRO A 86 2.88 -14.73 12.87
C PRO A 86 3.61 -14.78 11.53
N ALA A 87 2.93 -14.42 10.43
CA ALA A 87 3.50 -14.46 9.09
C ALA A 87 3.04 -13.27 8.23
N GLY A 88 3.86 -12.94 7.26
CA GLY A 88 3.55 -11.98 6.21
C GLY A 88 3.41 -10.53 6.67
N GLU A 89 2.67 -9.76 5.88
CA GLU A 89 2.54 -8.32 6.02
C GLU A 89 1.84 -7.92 7.33
N GLY A 90 0.71 -8.54 7.65
CA GLY A 90 -0.05 -8.22 8.85
C GLY A 90 0.71 -8.45 10.16
N ALA A 91 1.68 -9.36 10.16
CA ALA A 91 2.54 -9.65 11.30
C ALA A 91 3.84 -8.82 11.31
N GLY A 92 4.05 -7.95 10.32
CA GLY A 92 5.19 -7.05 10.22
C GLY A 92 6.48 -7.70 9.68
N TYR A 93 6.38 -8.82 8.94
CA TYR A 93 7.55 -9.53 8.37
C TYR A 93 7.75 -9.28 6.88
N ALA A 94 6.79 -8.68 6.21
CA ALA A 94 6.86 -8.40 4.77
C ALA A 94 6.06 -7.14 4.43
N GLY A 95 6.45 -6.45 3.35
CA GLY A 95 5.77 -5.24 2.87
C GLY A 95 5.33 -5.33 1.40
N GLY A 96 5.41 -6.50 0.79
CA GLY A 96 5.01 -6.71 -0.60
C GLY A 96 4.48 -8.12 -0.84
N ILE A 97 3.79 -8.30 -1.98
CA ILE A 97 3.11 -9.56 -2.34
C ILE A 97 4.09 -10.75 -2.31
N VAL A 98 5.22 -10.63 -3.01
CA VAL A 98 6.20 -11.73 -3.10
C VAL A 98 6.86 -11.99 -1.75
N SER A 99 7.28 -10.96 -1.04
CA SER A 99 7.92 -11.12 0.28
C SER A 99 6.97 -11.71 1.30
N ALA A 100 5.68 -11.36 1.26
CA ALA A 100 4.67 -11.96 2.15
C ALA A 100 4.44 -13.44 1.83
N ALA A 101 4.44 -13.81 0.54
CA ALA A 101 4.33 -15.22 0.11
C ALA A 101 5.54 -16.03 0.56
N VAL A 102 6.76 -15.52 0.38
CA VAL A 102 8.01 -16.18 0.82
C VAL A 102 8.01 -16.39 2.33
N ASP A 103 7.65 -15.38 3.10
CA ASP A 103 7.55 -15.49 4.55
C ASP A 103 6.48 -16.50 4.99
N GLY A 104 5.36 -16.54 4.29
CA GLY A 104 4.31 -17.55 4.52
C GLY A 104 4.79 -18.97 4.28
N ILE A 105 5.56 -19.20 3.21
CA ILE A 105 6.18 -20.50 2.91
C ILE A 105 7.16 -20.89 4.03
N PHE A 106 8.05 -19.96 4.41
CA PHE A 106 8.98 -20.19 5.51
C PHE A 106 8.26 -20.65 6.79
N VAL A 107 7.20 -19.96 7.19
CA VAL A 107 6.44 -20.32 8.39
C VAL A 107 5.75 -21.68 8.22
N ALA A 108 5.18 -21.96 7.05
CA ALA A 108 4.54 -23.25 6.77
C ALA A 108 5.54 -24.42 6.86
N GLU A 109 6.75 -24.25 6.32
CA GLU A 109 7.83 -25.24 6.45
C GLU A 109 8.19 -25.49 7.92
N LYS A 110 8.31 -24.44 8.73
CA LYS A 110 8.60 -24.59 10.17
C LYS A 110 7.50 -25.30 10.93
N ILE A 111 6.26 -25.09 10.55
CA ILE A 111 5.11 -25.83 11.11
C ILE A 111 5.19 -27.30 10.69
N ALA A 112 5.43 -27.56 9.41
CA ALA A 112 5.53 -28.92 8.88
C ALA A 112 6.69 -29.71 9.50
N GLU A 113 7.87 -29.08 9.69
CA GLU A 113 8.99 -29.67 10.44
C GLU A 113 8.58 -30.08 11.85
N LYS A 114 7.94 -29.15 12.57
CA LYS A 114 7.53 -29.36 13.96
C LYS A 114 6.54 -30.52 14.14
N TYR A 115 5.63 -30.68 13.20
CA TYR A 115 4.59 -31.72 13.28
C TYR A 115 4.92 -32.99 12.47
N GLY A 116 6.12 -33.05 11.88
CA GLY A 116 6.59 -34.22 11.13
C GLY A 116 5.82 -34.47 9.81
N TRP A 117 5.28 -33.41 9.22
CA TRP A 117 4.54 -33.50 7.95
C TRP A 117 5.46 -33.45 6.70
N MET A 118 6.70 -33.04 6.87
CA MET A 118 7.72 -33.13 5.83
C MET A 118 8.54 -34.43 6.07
N LYS A 119 8.56 -35.30 5.03
CA LYS A 119 9.44 -36.45 4.95
C LYS A 119 10.69 -36.09 4.18
#